data_415ff3ad4a5da6c36386bd5726927442
#
_entry.id   415ff3ad4a5da6c36386bd5726927442
#
_cell.length_a   1.000
_cell.length_b   1.000
_cell.length_c   1.000
_cell.angle_alpha   90.00
_cell.angle_beta   90.00
_cell.angle_gamma   90.00
#
_symmetry.space_group_name_H-M   'P 1'
#
loop_
_entity.id
_entity.type
_entity.pdbx_description
1 polymer ?
#
loop_
_entity_poly.entity_id
_entity_poly.type
_entity_poly.pdbx_seq_one_letter_code
_entity_poly.pdbx_strand_id
1 'polypeptide(L)'
;SNGPGDPSENTGVVAEVAKLMGKVPVFGICLGHQFMALSQGGQTTKLKYGHRGGNQPVKDLAQGRTYITSQNHGYAVVSGSVKNGMVRYINANDGTCEGVDHPGLRAFSVQFRPEACSGPHDTQFLFDRFLALMKGEN
;
A
#
# COMPACT_ATOMS: atom_id res chain seq x y z
N SER A 1 -6.85 1.17 -8.64
CA SER A 1 -8.05 0.45 -8.98
C SER A 1 -8.63 -0.27 -7.76
N ASN A 2 -9.94 -0.29 -7.65
CA ASN A 2 -10.66 -0.95 -6.57
C ASN A 2 -11.62 -1.97 -7.17
N GLY A 3 -11.82 -3.08 -6.46
CA GLY A 3 -12.77 -4.09 -6.86
C GLY A 3 -13.13 -4.98 -5.69
N PRO A 4 -14.28 -5.64 -5.73
CA PRO A 4 -14.68 -6.57 -4.68
C PRO A 4 -13.94 -7.89 -4.82
N GLY A 5 -13.88 -8.63 -3.73
CA GLY A 5 -13.36 -9.98 -3.72
C GLY A 5 -11.91 -10.07 -3.30
N ASP A 6 -11.39 -11.28 -3.36
CA ASP A 6 -10.03 -11.60 -2.92
C ASP A 6 -9.02 -11.23 -4.02
N PRO A 7 -8.10 -10.29 -3.75
CA PRO A 7 -7.11 -9.91 -4.77
C PRO A 7 -6.21 -11.06 -5.21
N SER A 8 -6.00 -12.08 -4.38
CA SER A 8 -5.15 -13.21 -4.75
C SER A 8 -5.75 -14.06 -5.89
N GLU A 9 -7.03 -13.92 -6.18
CA GLU A 9 -7.67 -14.61 -7.29
C GLU A 9 -7.37 -13.97 -8.64
N ASN A 10 -6.85 -12.76 -8.67
CA ASN A 10 -6.52 -12.05 -9.91
C ASN A 10 -5.07 -12.32 -10.32
N THR A 11 -4.77 -13.60 -10.59
CA THR A 11 -3.39 -14.02 -10.86
C THR A 11 -2.80 -13.36 -12.11
N GLY A 12 -3.62 -13.08 -13.11
CA GLY A 12 -3.14 -12.38 -14.32
C GLY A 12 -2.66 -10.97 -14.03
N VAL A 13 -3.40 -10.23 -13.20
CA VAL A 13 -3.00 -8.87 -12.82
C VAL A 13 -1.74 -8.92 -11.96
N VAL A 14 -1.66 -9.86 -11.01
CA VAL A 14 -0.47 -10.03 -10.17
C VAL A 14 0.76 -10.29 -11.04
N ALA A 15 0.64 -11.15 -12.05
CA ALA A 15 1.74 -11.45 -12.97
C ALA A 15 2.19 -10.21 -13.76
N GLU A 16 1.25 -9.39 -14.21
CA GLU A 16 1.57 -8.16 -14.93
C GLU A 16 2.28 -7.15 -14.03
N VAL A 17 1.83 -7.02 -12.78
CA VAL A 17 2.49 -6.14 -11.81
C VAL A 17 3.91 -6.64 -11.54
N ALA A 18 4.09 -7.95 -11.40
CA ALA A 18 5.42 -8.52 -11.17
C ALA A 18 6.40 -8.18 -12.30
N LYS A 19 5.92 -8.11 -13.54
CA LYS A 19 6.75 -7.74 -14.68
C LYS A 19 7.22 -6.29 -14.61
N LEU A 20 6.44 -5.41 -14.01
CA LEU A 20 6.79 -3.99 -13.88
C LEU A 20 7.72 -3.72 -12.72
N MET A 21 7.62 -4.52 -11.65
CA MET A 21 8.41 -4.31 -10.44
C MET A 21 9.90 -4.47 -10.75
N GLY A 22 10.67 -3.45 -10.41
CA GLY A 22 12.10 -3.42 -10.68
C GLY A 22 12.50 -2.87 -12.04
N LYS A 23 11.56 -2.77 -12.98
CA LYS A 23 11.83 -2.21 -14.31
C LYS A 23 11.51 -0.73 -14.39
N VAL A 24 10.44 -0.32 -13.72
CA VAL A 24 10.01 1.07 -13.65
C VAL A 24 9.63 1.39 -12.22
N PRO A 25 9.66 2.68 -11.80
CA PRO A 25 9.13 3.04 -10.50
C PRO A 25 7.63 2.75 -10.44
N VAL A 26 7.17 2.19 -9.32
CA VAL A 26 5.76 1.82 -9.15
C VAL A 26 5.26 2.35 -7.81
N PHE A 27 4.09 2.98 -7.82
CA PHE A 27 3.38 3.40 -6.64
C PHE A 27 1.99 2.77 -6.68
N GLY A 28 1.72 1.87 -5.75
CA GLY A 28 0.43 1.18 -5.67
C GLY A 28 -0.49 1.80 -4.63
N ILE A 29 -1.75 1.95 -4.99
CA ILE A 29 -2.77 2.53 -4.11
C ILE A 29 -3.91 1.53 -3.97
N CYS A 30 -4.32 1.26 -2.74
CA CYS A 30 -5.46 0.41 -2.41
C CYS A 30 -5.30 -1.01 -2.99
N LEU A 31 -6.09 -1.40 -3.97
CA LEU A 31 -5.97 -2.73 -4.60
C LEU A 31 -4.60 -2.90 -5.28
N GLY A 32 -4.04 -1.83 -5.83
CA GLY A 32 -2.69 -1.85 -6.41
C GLY A 32 -1.62 -2.20 -5.38
N HIS A 33 -1.75 -1.70 -4.16
CA HIS A 33 -0.89 -2.07 -3.04
C HIS A 33 -0.92 -3.58 -2.79
N GLN A 34 -2.12 -4.16 -2.78
CA GLN A 34 -2.29 -5.60 -2.56
C GLN A 34 -1.68 -6.41 -3.69
N PHE A 35 -1.88 -6.01 -4.93
CA PHE A 35 -1.27 -6.69 -6.08
C PHE A 35 0.26 -6.62 -6.04
N MET A 36 0.82 -5.48 -5.64
CA MET A 36 2.28 -5.35 -5.51
C MET A 36 2.82 -6.32 -4.45
N ALA A 37 2.16 -6.42 -3.31
CA ALA A 37 2.55 -7.36 -2.26
C ALA A 37 2.47 -8.80 -2.75
N LEU A 38 1.38 -9.16 -3.42
CA LEU A 38 1.20 -10.50 -3.96
C LEU A 38 2.26 -10.84 -5.00
N SER A 39 2.65 -9.86 -5.83
CA SER A 39 3.68 -10.07 -6.85
C SER A 39 5.06 -10.40 -6.26
N GLN A 40 5.29 -10.04 -5.01
CA GLN A 40 6.54 -10.27 -4.29
C GLN A 40 6.41 -11.41 -3.27
N GLY A 41 5.48 -12.32 -3.49
CA GLY A 41 5.30 -13.48 -2.62
C GLY A 41 4.54 -13.22 -1.34
N GLY A 42 3.94 -12.04 -1.20
CA GLY A 42 3.13 -11.71 -0.05
C GLY A 42 1.80 -12.42 -0.02
N GLN A 43 1.10 -12.30 1.08
CA GLN A 43 -0.20 -12.91 1.28
C GLN A 43 -1.21 -11.86 1.71
N THR A 44 -2.47 -12.08 1.35
CA THR A 44 -3.57 -11.23 1.80
C THR A 44 -4.51 -12.07 2.66
N THR A 45 -5.22 -11.39 3.57
CA THR A 45 -6.19 -12.02 4.45
C THR A 45 -7.46 -11.17 4.50
N LYS A 46 -8.59 -11.85 4.66
CA LYS A 46 -9.87 -11.17 4.82
C LYS A 46 -9.99 -10.61 6.23
N LEU A 47 -10.32 -9.33 6.33
CA LEU A 47 -10.57 -8.70 7.61
C LEU A 47 -12.00 -8.98 8.05
N LYS A 48 -12.20 -9.14 9.37
CA LYS A 48 -13.53 -9.44 9.91
C LYS A 48 -14.54 -8.34 9.57
N TYR A 49 -14.15 -7.08 9.71
CA TYR A 49 -15.03 -5.95 9.46
C TYR A 49 -14.57 -5.06 8.30
N GLY A 50 -13.32 -5.20 7.88
CA GLY A 50 -12.71 -4.33 6.90
C GLY A 50 -12.38 -2.94 7.47
N HIS A 51 -11.82 -2.10 6.62
CA HIS A 51 -11.56 -0.69 6.95
C HIS A 51 -12.36 0.15 5.97
N ARG A 52 -13.32 0.89 6.48
CA ARG A 52 -14.21 1.72 5.66
C ARG A 52 -14.44 3.07 6.33
N GLY A 53 -14.54 4.10 5.51
CA GLY A 53 -14.81 5.45 5.98
C GLY A 53 -13.57 6.34 6.02
N GLY A 54 -13.75 7.55 6.52
CA GLY A 54 -12.74 8.60 6.51
C GLY A 54 -11.97 8.78 7.82
N ASN A 55 -12.09 7.84 8.76
CA ASN A 55 -11.48 7.96 10.08
C ASN A 55 -10.53 6.80 10.40
N GLN A 56 -9.76 6.34 9.42
CA GLN A 56 -8.82 5.24 9.61
C GLN A 56 -7.44 5.80 9.94
N PRO A 57 -6.97 5.67 11.19
CA PRO A 57 -5.66 6.21 11.55
C PRO A 57 -4.55 5.28 11.08
N VAL A 58 -3.58 5.83 10.39
CA VAL A 58 -2.44 5.09 9.84
C VAL A 58 -1.16 5.69 10.39
N LYS A 59 -0.30 4.85 10.96
CA LYS A 59 0.97 5.27 11.53
C LYS A 59 2.11 4.98 10.56
N ASP A 60 2.93 5.99 10.30
CA ASP A 60 4.17 5.86 9.54
C ASP A 60 5.26 5.38 10.49
N LEU A 61 5.72 4.14 10.32
CA LEU A 61 6.71 3.54 11.22
C LEU A 61 8.08 4.19 11.11
N ALA A 62 8.41 4.79 9.96
CA ALA A 62 9.69 5.43 9.78
C ALA A 62 9.76 6.80 10.45
N GLN A 63 8.66 7.55 10.44
CA GLN A 63 8.62 8.92 10.97
C GLN A 63 7.90 9.03 12.30
N GLY A 64 7.16 8.01 12.70
CA GLY A 64 6.38 8.04 13.93
C GLY A 64 5.15 8.93 13.90
N ARG A 65 4.73 9.37 12.71
CA ARG A 65 3.55 10.22 12.54
C ARG A 65 2.32 9.39 12.25
N THR A 66 1.16 9.91 12.65
CA THR A 66 -0.13 9.28 12.38
C THR A 66 -0.94 10.19 11.46
N TYR A 67 -1.54 9.59 10.44
CA TYR A 67 -2.41 10.28 9.49
C TYR A 67 -3.82 9.72 9.59
N ILE A 68 -4.82 10.58 9.40
CA ILE A 68 -6.21 10.14 9.29
C ILE A 68 -6.50 9.94 7.82
N THR A 69 -6.91 8.73 7.45
CA THR A 69 -7.05 8.32 6.05
C THR A 69 -8.46 7.86 5.73
N SER A 70 -8.79 7.86 4.44
CA SER A 70 -10.02 7.28 3.93
C SER A 70 -9.70 5.93 3.31
N GLN A 71 -10.47 4.90 3.67
CA GLN A 71 -10.25 3.54 3.22
C GLN A 71 -11.56 2.85 2.91
N ASN A 72 -11.50 1.90 1.99
CA ASN A 72 -12.65 1.04 1.68
C ASN A 72 -12.12 -0.29 1.14
N HIS A 73 -11.85 -1.22 2.05
CA HIS A 73 -11.36 -2.54 1.66
C HIS A 73 -11.70 -3.59 2.71
N GLY A 74 -11.85 -4.83 2.26
CA GLY A 74 -12.12 -5.96 3.14
C GLY A 74 -10.95 -6.93 3.27
N TYR A 75 -9.88 -6.73 2.52
CA TYR A 75 -8.68 -7.57 2.55
C TYR A 75 -7.48 -6.72 2.90
N ALA A 76 -6.48 -7.32 3.54
CA ALA A 76 -5.25 -6.64 3.91
C ALA A 76 -4.05 -7.53 3.62
N VAL A 77 -2.90 -6.91 3.38
CA VAL A 77 -1.63 -7.61 3.23
C VAL A 77 -1.18 -8.12 4.60
N VAL A 78 -0.76 -9.37 4.68
CA VAL A 78 -0.24 -9.95 5.91
C VAL A 78 1.16 -9.37 6.16
N SER A 79 1.33 -8.71 7.31
CA SER A 79 2.63 -8.12 7.68
C SER A 79 3.70 -9.20 7.75
N GLY A 80 4.86 -8.90 7.17
CA GLY A 80 5.98 -9.83 7.17
C GLY A 80 5.90 -10.92 6.10
N SER A 81 4.83 -11.00 5.31
CA SER A 81 4.71 -11.99 4.25
C SER A 81 5.39 -11.56 2.95
N VAL A 82 5.65 -10.27 2.77
CA VAL A 82 6.18 -9.73 1.52
C VAL A 82 7.68 -9.92 1.50
N LYS A 83 8.18 -10.67 0.51
CA LYS A 83 9.62 -10.85 0.32
C LYS A 83 10.21 -9.56 -0.24
N ASN A 84 11.38 -9.18 0.26
CA ASN A 84 12.07 -7.97 -0.17
C ASN A 84 11.24 -6.69 0.03
N GLY A 85 10.25 -6.76 0.92
CA GLY A 85 9.42 -5.62 1.27
C GLY A 85 9.50 -5.32 2.75
N MET A 86 9.26 -4.06 3.09
CA MET A 86 9.25 -3.60 4.48
C MET A 86 7.93 -2.91 4.76
N VAL A 87 7.23 -3.31 5.82
CA VAL A 87 6.00 -2.63 6.23
C VAL A 87 6.36 -1.21 6.67
N ARG A 88 5.79 -0.22 6.01
CA ARG A 88 6.04 1.19 6.29
C ARG A 88 4.93 1.83 7.10
N TYR A 89 3.69 1.43 6.81
CA TYR A 89 2.51 2.00 7.45
C TYR A 89 1.66 0.91 8.06
N ILE A 90 1.13 1.15 9.25
CA ILE A 90 0.20 0.24 9.91
C ILE A 90 -1.04 1.00 10.36
N ASN A 91 -2.17 0.29 10.47
CA ASN A 91 -3.37 0.86 11.08
C ASN A 91 -3.11 1.02 12.58
N ALA A 92 -3.34 2.21 13.11
CA ALA A 92 -3.04 2.50 14.50
C ALA A 92 -3.99 1.79 15.47
N ASN A 93 -5.16 1.34 14.98
CA ASN A 93 -6.13 0.64 15.83
C ASN A 93 -5.86 -0.86 15.92
N ASP A 94 -5.56 -1.52 14.81
CA ASP A 94 -5.45 -2.99 14.79
C ASP A 94 -4.09 -3.52 14.31
N GLY A 95 -3.16 -2.65 13.94
CA GLY A 95 -1.83 -3.06 13.50
C GLY A 95 -1.77 -3.67 12.11
N THR A 96 -2.85 -3.64 11.36
CA THR A 96 -2.90 -4.17 10.00
C THR A 96 -1.92 -3.41 9.10
N CYS A 97 -1.28 -4.13 8.16
CA CYS A 97 -0.38 -3.50 7.19
C CYS A 97 -1.14 -2.52 6.31
N GLU A 98 -0.68 -1.28 6.28
CA GLU A 98 -1.30 -0.21 5.50
C GLU A 98 -0.38 0.35 4.43
N GLY A 99 0.82 -0.18 4.30
CA GLY A 99 1.74 0.23 3.26
C GLY A 99 3.06 -0.52 3.34
N VAL A 100 3.68 -0.70 2.18
CA VAL A 100 4.93 -1.46 2.05
C VAL A 100 5.90 -0.68 1.18
N ASP A 101 7.15 -0.60 1.64
CA ASP A 101 8.26 -0.17 0.80
C ASP A 101 8.91 -1.38 0.17
N HIS A 102 9.26 -1.29 -1.11
CA HIS A 102 9.99 -2.33 -1.84
C HIS A 102 11.36 -1.76 -2.22
N PRO A 103 12.33 -1.76 -1.29
CA PRO A 103 13.60 -1.11 -1.54
C PRO A 103 14.35 -1.70 -2.69
N GLY A 104 14.98 -1.76 -3.36
CA GLY A 104 15.61 -2.40 -4.51
C GLY A 104 14.77 -2.42 -5.78
N LEU A 105 13.46 -2.21 -5.67
CA LEU A 105 12.56 -2.21 -6.81
C LEU A 105 12.07 -0.82 -7.17
N ARG A 106 12.49 0.20 -6.44
CA ARG A 106 12.02 1.59 -6.60
C ARG A 106 10.51 1.66 -6.60
N ALA A 107 9.89 1.01 -5.61
CA ALA A 107 8.45 0.91 -5.51
C ALA A 107 8.01 1.05 -4.06
N PHE A 108 6.81 1.56 -3.88
CA PHE A 108 6.16 1.59 -2.59
C PHE A 108 4.64 1.61 -2.79
N SER A 109 3.92 1.28 -1.74
CA SER A 109 2.46 1.18 -1.84
C SER A 109 1.80 1.60 -0.55
N VAL A 110 0.55 2.05 -0.67
CA VAL A 110 -0.30 2.38 0.47
C VAL A 110 -1.68 1.78 0.26
N GLN A 111 -2.29 1.30 1.35
CA GLN A 111 -3.63 0.73 1.32
C GLN A 111 -4.70 1.83 1.30
N PHE A 112 -4.42 2.95 1.91
CA PHE A 112 -5.37 4.06 1.99
C PHE A 112 -5.34 4.90 0.71
N ARG A 113 -6.32 5.79 0.59
CA ARG A 113 -6.44 6.70 -0.56
C ARG A 113 -5.77 8.03 -0.22
N PRO A 114 -4.61 8.32 -0.79
CA PRO A 114 -3.90 9.56 -0.45
C PRO A 114 -4.68 10.82 -0.81
N GLU A 115 -5.39 10.79 -1.93
CA GLU A 115 -6.14 11.95 -2.41
C GLU A 115 -7.38 12.26 -1.61
N ALA A 116 -7.81 11.33 -0.74
CA ALA A 116 -9.04 11.47 0.05
C ALA A 116 -8.76 11.60 1.54
N CYS A 117 -7.54 11.97 1.93
CA CYS A 117 -7.18 12.11 3.33
C CYS A 117 -7.70 13.43 3.90
N SER A 118 -7.98 13.41 5.22
CA SER A 118 -8.40 14.60 5.93
C SER A 118 -7.23 15.54 6.13
N GLY A 119 -7.49 16.83 6.02
CA GLY A 119 -6.49 17.86 6.23
C GLY A 119 -5.69 18.17 4.98
N PRO A 120 -5.30 19.44 4.82
CA PRO A 120 -4.52 19.85 3.67
C PRO A 120 -3.11 19.28 3.75
N HIS A 121 -2.64 18.76 2.65
CA HIS A 121 -1.27 18.27 2.47
C HIS A 121 -0.88 17.06 3.31
N ASP A 122 -1.83 16.35 3.94
CA ASP A 122 -1.51 15.24 4.84
C ASP A 122 -0.72 14.12 4.14
N THR A 123 -1.04 13.83 2.88
CA THR A 123 -0.37 12.75 2.16
C THR A 123 0.22 13.18 0.83
N GLN A 124 0.33 14.49 0.58
CA GLN A 124 0.94 15.01 -0.64
C GLN A 124 2.37 14.50 -0.81
N PHE A 125 3.09 14.28 0.29
CA PHE A 125 4.47 13.79 0.24
C PHE A 125 4.59 12.43 -0.45
N LEU A 126 3.53 11.62 -0.50
CA LEU A 126 3.57 10.33 -1.19
C LEU A 126 3.71 10.53 -2.69
N PHE A 127 2.99 11.48 -3.26
CA PHE A 127 3.13 11.80 -4.67
C PHE A 127 4.47 12.42 -4.97
N ASP A 128 4.96 13.27 -4.09
CA ASP A 128 6.29 13.88 -4.23
C ASP A 128 7.38 12.80 -4.19
N ARG A 129 7.24 11.81 -3.31
CA ARG A 129 8.16 10.70 -3.24
C ARG A 129 8.17 9.89 -4.53
N PHE A 130 7.00 9.64 -5.11
CA PHE A 130 6.89 8.91 -6.36
C PHE A 130 7.55 9.68 -7.50
N LEU A 131 7.34 11.00 -7.56
CA LEU A 131 8.00 11.82 -8.56
C LEU A 131 9.53 11.76 -8.42
N ALA A 132 10.03 11.74 -7.18
CA ALA A 132 11.47 11.60 -6.95
C ALA A 132 12.00 10.26 -7.46
N LEU A 133 11.25 9.17 -7.24
CA LEU A 133 11.63 7.86 -7.77
C LEU A 133 11.65 7.84 -9.29
N MET A 134 10.70 8.51 -9.94
CA MET A 134 10.65 8.60 -11.40
C MET A 134 11.86 9.32 -11.97
N LYS A 135 12.43 10.26 -11.20
CA LYS A 135 13.64 10.99 -11.61
C LYS A 135 14.92 10.24 -11.28
N GLY A 136 14.82 9.04 -10.73
CA GLY A 136 15.99 8.26 -10.33
C GLY A 136 16.53 8.59 -8.94
N GLU A 137 15.82 9.38 -8.17
CA GLU A 137 16.17 9.69 -6.78
C GLU A 137 15.59 8.65 -5.83
N ASN A 138 16.21 8.46 -4.70
CA ASN A 138 15.69 7.52 -3.69
C ASN A 138 15.14 8.24 -2.46
#